data_4d2911b8db5d9f9cbcaf08e6d41751f8
#
_entry.id   4d2911b8db5d9f9cbcaf08e6d41751f8
#
_cell.length_a   1.000
_cell.length_b   1.000
_cell.length_c   1.000
_cell.angle_alpha   90.00
_cell.angle_beta   90.00
_cell.angle_gamma   90.00
#
_symmetry.space_group_name_H-M   'P 1'
#
loop_
_entity.id
_entity.type
_entity.pdbx_description
1 polymer ?
#
loop_
_entity_poly.entity_id
_entity_poly.type
_entity_poly.pdbx_seq_one_letter_code
_entity_poly.pdbx_strand_id
1 'polypeptide(L)'
;IRDSLEDIMTTQQQFLDLLSDIEPSTTTVNDCSSAHNTLRSALEVHNTFSKVHVKTFLSGSYKRKTAIRPTTIAGVTQRPDVDIIALTNHTKDDKPQVVLDAVNEALKDVGYTALTINRRSINVKLMKVDMDVVPIISDGYGSYLIPDIHLDEWLATNPPGHTEWCVELNKQANGRFKPLVKLFKWWRRENLPDLKRPKGFILESEVTHR
;
A
#
# COMPACT_ATOMS: atom_id res chain seq x y z
N ILE A 1 -12.30 -35.45 -26.75
CA ILE A 1 -11.46 -35.48 -25.52
C ILE A 1 -10.17 -34.65 -25.72
N ARG A 2 -9.52 -34.68 -26.91
CA ARG A 2 -8.37 -33.85 -27.25
C ARG A 2 -8.73 -32.35 -27.31
N ASP A 3 -9.84 -32.03 -27.98
CA ASP A 3 -10.31 -30.65 -28.14
C ASP A 3 -10.64 -29.98 -26.78
N SER A 4 -11.18 -30.76 -25.81
CA SER A 4 -11.50 -30.23 -24.48
C SER A 4 -10.25 -29.90 -23.63
N LEU A 5 -9.12 -30.58 -23.83
CA LEU A 5 -7.87 -30.31 -23.13
C LEU A 5 -7.13 -29.11 -23.73
N GLU A 6 -7.19 -28.93 -25.05
CA GLU A 6 -6.61 -27.76 -25.72
C GLU A 6 -7.36 -26.47 -25.33
N ASP A 7 -8.70 -26.49 -25.27
CA ASP A 7 -9.50 -25.35 -24.81
C ASP A 7 -9.23 -24.99 -23.35
N ILE A 8 -9.05 -25.98 -22.46
CA ILE A 8 -8.71 -25.75 -21.05
C ILE A 8 -7.30 -25.16 -20.94
N MET A 9 -6.33 -25.66 -21.68
CA MET A 9 -4.96 -25.14 -21.69
C MET A 9 -4.91 -23.72 -22.25
N THR A 10 -5.64 -23.42 -23.33
CA THR A 10 -5.72 -22.07 -23.91
C THR A 10 -6.29 -21.08 -22.90
N THR A 11 -7.36 -21.43 -22.24
CA THR A 11 -7.98 -20.56 -21.22
C THR A 11 -7.03 -20.26 -20.06
N GLN A 12 -6.31 -21.24 -19.55
CA GLN A 12 -5.33 -21.02 -18.48
C GLN A 12 -4.18 -20.13 -18.96
N GLN A 13 -3.66 -20.34 -20.15
CA GLN A 13 -2.60 -19.51 -20.71
C GLN A 13 -3.06 -18.07 -20.89
N GLN A 14 -4.26 -17.82 -21.37
CA GLN A 14 -4.84 -16.48 -21.48
C GLN A 14 -4.93 -15.76 -20.12
N PHE A 15 -5.29 -16.48 -19.05
CA PHE A 15 -5.25 -15.90 -17.69
C PHE A 15 -3.85 -15.56 -17.24
N LEU A 16 -2.86 -16.39 -17.52
CA LEU A 16 -1.46 -16.12 -17.17
C LEU A 16 -0.91 -14.93 -17.95
N ASP A 17 -1.24 -14.83 -19.22
CA ASP A 17 -0.85 -13.71 -20.08
C ASP A 17 -1.49 -12.40 -19.56
N LEU A 18 -2.78 -12.40 -19.28
CA LEU A 18 -3.47 -11.27 -18.68
C LEU A 18 -2.85 -10.87 -17.33
N LEU A 19 -2.53 -11.82 -16.46
CA LEU A 19 -1.86 -11.55 -15.20
C LEU A 19 -0.50 -10.86 -15.42
N SER A 20 0.29 -11.35 -16.37
CA SER A 20 1.56 -10.73 -16.75
C SER A 20 1.39 -9.29 -17.22
N ASP A 21 0.32 -9.01 -17.96
CA ASP A 21 0.01 -7.68 -18.48
C ASP A 21 -0.44 -6.71 -17.40
N ILE A 22 -1.17 -7.17 -16.40
CA ILE A 22 -1.71 -6.33 -15.33
C ILE A 22 -0.80 -6.23 -14.11
N GLU A 23 0.22 -7.05 -13.98
CA GLU A 23 1.21 -6.97 -12.91
C GLU A 23 2.18 -5.80 -13.12
N PRO A 24 2.66 -5.16 -12.03
CA PRO A 24 3.70 -4.14 -12.13
C PRO A 24 4.94 -4.71 -12.82
N SER A 25 5.48 -3.96 -13.78
CA SER A 25 6.72 -4.35 -14.46
C SER A 25 7.91 -4.39 -13.49
N THR A 26 8.97 -5.11 -13.86
CA THR A 26 10.22 -5.13 -13.09
C THR A 26 10.77 -3.71 -12.87
N THR A 27 10.68 -2.84 -13.88
CA THR A 27 11.09 -1.44 -13.76
C THR A 27 10.25 -0.72 -12.70
N THR A 28 8.92 -0.88 -12.71
CA THR A 28 8.02 -0.30 -11.71
C THR A 28 8.37 -0.78 -10.30
N VAL A 29 8.62 -2.08 -10.13
CA VAL A 29 9.01 -2.65 -8.84
C VAL A 29 10.35 -2.08 -8.35
N ASN A 30 11.33 -1.95 -9.25
CA ASN A 30 12.64 -1.39 -8.91
C ASN A 30 12.56 0.11 -8.56
N ASP A 31 11.78 0.90 -9.30
CA ASP A 31 11.55 2.32 -9.00
C ASP A 31 10.88 2.46 -7.61
N CYS A 32 9.86 1.67 -7.30
CA CYS A 32 9.24 1.63 -5.97
C CYS A 32 10.23 1.23 -4.88
N SER A 33 11.03 0.18 -5.11
CA SER A 33 12.02 -0.29 -4.15
C SER A 33 13.08 0.76 -3.85
N SER A 34 13.62 1.41 -4.86
CA SER A 34 14.59 2.50 -4.69
C SER A 34 13.99 3.67 -3.91
N ALA A 35 12.78 4.12 -4.30
CA ALA A 35 12.12 5.25 -3.67
C ALA A 35 11.85 5.02 -2.18
N HIS A 36 11.20 3.90 -1.82
CA HIS A 36 10.85 3.64 -0.43
C HIS A 36 12.08 3.36 0.46
N ASN A 37 13.13 2.73 -0.07
CA ASN A 37 14.36 2.49 0.70
C ASN A 37 15.06 3.81 1.00
N THR A 38 15.17 4.71 0.01
CA THR A 38 15.77 6.04 0.20
C THR A 38 15.00 6.82 1.27
N LEU A 39 13.66 6.88 1.18
CA LEU A 39 12.84 7.61 2.14
C LEU A 39 12.97 7.03 3.56
N ARG A 40 12.87 5.71 3.70
CA ARG A 40 12.95 5.04 4.99
C ARG A 40 14.30 5.26 5.68
N SER A 41 15.40 5.12 4.91
CA SER A 41 16.74 5.38 5.43
C SER A 41 16.92 6.85 5.85
N ALA A 42 16.36 7.79 5.09
CA ALA A 42 16.43 9.21 5.44
C ALA A 42 15.67 9.52 6.75
N LEU A 43 14.49 8.95 6.97
CA LEU A 43 13.74 9.10 8.23
C LEU A 43 14.47 8.47 9.43
N GLU A 44 15.11 7.32 9.23
CA GLU A 44 15.82 6.58 10.28
C GLU A 44 17.00 7.38 10.84
N VAL A 45 17.71 8.12 9.99
CA VAL A 45 18.90 8.90 10.41
C VAL A 45 18.62 10.39 10.62
N HIS A 46 17.37 10.83 10.51
CA HIS A 46 17.00 12.24 10.62
C HIS A 46 17.29 12.80 12.01
N ASN A 47 17.90 13.97 12.10
CA ASN A 47 18.44 14.54 13.34
C ASN A 47 17.44 14.65 14.50
N THR A 48 16.20 15.02 14.22
CA THR A 48 15.15 15.19 15.25
C THR A 48 14.17 14.02 15.25
N PHE A 49 13.73 13.58 14.09
CA PHE A 49 12.74 12.50 13.97
C PHE A 49 13.25 11.15 14.46
N SER A 50 14.56 10.86 14.32
CA SER A 50 15.17 9.64 14.87
C SER A 50 14.95 9.44 16.38
N LYS A 51 14.71 10.52 17.12
CA LYS A 51 14.44 10.46 18.58
C LYS A 51 13.06 9.87 18.89
N VAL A 52 12.12 9.99 17.98
CA VAL A 52 10.76 9.46 18.11
C VAL A 52 10.50 8.28 17.16
N HIS A 53 11.36 8.03 16.21
CA HIS A 53 11.29 6.93 15.25
C HIS A 53 11.66 5.60 15.92
N VAL A 54 10.77 4.61 15.83
CA VAL A 54 11.03 3.25 16.32
C VAL A 54 11.46 2.35 15.16
N LYS A 55 10.66 2.31 14.09
CA LYS A 55 10.96 1.59 12.86
C LYS A 55 10.05 2.02 11.72
N THR A 56 10.49 1.81 10.49
CA THR A 56 9.61 1.86 9.31
C THR A 56 9.47 0.49 8.67
N PHE A 57 8.28 0.20 8.12
CA PHE A 57 8.03 -1.00 7.35
C PHE A 57 6.97 -0.77 6.28
N LEU A 58 6.95 -1.66 5.28
CA LEU A 58 6.00 -1.57 4.18
C LEU A 58 4.64 -2.18 4.55
N SER A 59 3.59 -1.61 4.01
CA SER A 59 2.22 -2.11 4.07
C SER A 59 1.53 -2.03 2.71
N GLY A 60 0.22 -2.11 2.69
CA GLY A 60 -0.60 -1.90 1.51
C GLY A 60 -0.41 -2.93 0.39
N SER A 61 -0.93 -2.58 -0.77
CA SER A 61 -0.99 -3.50 -1.92
C SER A 61 0.39 -3.85 -2.48
N TYR A 62 1.34 -2.92 -2.42
CA TYR A 62 2.72 -3.18 -2.85
C TYR A 62 3.36 -4.28 -1.98
N LYS A 63 3.28 -4.16 -0.66
CA LYS A 63 3.82 -5.16 0.29
C LYS A 63 3.14 -6.51 0.14
N ARG A 64 1.83 -6.54 -0.01
CA ARG A 64 1.05 -7.78 -0.16
C ARG A 64 1.19 -8.42 -1.55
N LYS A 65 1.85 -7.75 -2.50
CA LYS A 65 1.96 -8.18 -3.91
C LYS A 65 0.59 -8.34 -4.58
N THR A 66 -0.34 -7.43 -4.27
CA THR A 66 -1.67 -7.33 -4.86
C THR A 66 -1.86 -6.03 -5.66
N ALA A 67 -0.80 -5.26 -5.85
CA ALA A 67 -0.79 -4.09 -6.72
C ALA A 67 -0.94 -4.51 -8.20
N ILE A 68 -1.61 -3.66 -8.98
CA ILE A 68 -1.71 -3.80 -10.43
C ILE A 68 -0.88 -2.73 -11.14
N ARG A 69 -0.55 -3.00 -12.41
CA ARG A 69 0.24 -2.08 -13.23
C ARG A 69 -0.43 -0.70 -13.31
N PRO A 70 0.32 0.38 -13.09
CA PRO A 70 -0.14 1.73 -13.37
C PRO A 70 -0.59 1.87 -14.83
N THR A 71 -1.61 2.68 -15.06
CA THR A 71 -2.15 2.95 -16.39
C THR A 71 -2.38 4.45 -16.56
N THR A 72 -2.66 4.88 -17.78
CA THR A 72 -3.05 6.26 -18.06
C THR A 72 -4.57 6.33 -18.18
N ILE A 73 -5.21 7.16 -17.36
CA ILE A 73 -6.65 7.41 -17.36
C ILE A 73 -6.88 8.88 -17.71
N ALA A 74 -7.65 9.14 -18.73
CA ALA A 74 -7.95 10.50 -19.22
C ALA A 74 -6.68 11.38 -19.39
N GLY A 75 -5.61 10.81 -19.94
CA GLY A 75 -4.34 11.51 -20.15
C GLY A 75 -3.45 11.65 -18.90
N VAL A 76 -3.90 11.21 -17.75
CA VAL A 76 -3.13 11.25 -16.49
C VAL A 76 -2.54 9.87 -16.20
N THR A 77 -1.22 9.77 -16.19
CA THR A 77 -0.54 8.52 -15.82
C THR A 77 -0.67 8.31 -14.32
N GLN A 78 -1.31 7.20 -13.95
CA GLN A 78 -1.35 6.74 -12.58
C GLN A 78 0.05 6.28 -12.17
N ARG A 79 0.46 6.61 -10.95
CA ARG A 79 1.73 6.13 -10.40
C ARG A 79 1.49 4.94 -9.49
N PRO A 80 2.47 4.03 -9.36
CA PRO A 80 2.41 3.03 -8.30
C PRO A 80 2.44 3.72 -6.95
N ASP A 81 1.65 3.20 -6.01
CA ASP A 81 1.52 3.71 -4.66
C ASP A 81 2.19 2.75 -3.66
N VAL A 82 3.04 3.28 -2.77
CA VAL A 82 3.76 2.51 -1.76
C VAL A 82 3.40 3.03 -0.37
N ASP A 83 2.72 2.21 0.40
CA ASP A 83 2.37 2.50 1.79
C ASP A 83 3.55 2.20 2.72
N ILE A 84 4.07 3.21 3.42
CA ILE A 84 5.15 3.12 4.39
C ILE A 84 4.58 3.42 5.78
N ILE A 85 4.66 2.47 6.67
CA ILE A 85 4.29 2.66 8.06
C ILE A 85 5.52 3.18 8.83
N ALA A 86 5.35 4.28 9.54
CA ALA A 86 6.35 4.84 10.44
C ALA A 86 5.88 4.68 11.90
N LEU A 87 6.37 3.65 12.59
CA LEU A 87 6.11 3.47 14.01
C LEU A 87 6.94 4.48 14.81
N THR A 88 6.27 5.25 15.64
CA THR A 88 6.88 6.24 16.53
C THR A 88 6.62 5.90 18.00
N ASN A 89 7.42 6.47 18.90
CA ASN A 89 7.26 6.32 20.35
C ASN A 89 6.33 7.38 20.97
N HIS A 90 5.60 8.13 20.16
CA HIS A 90 4.50 8.97 20.65
C HIS A 90 3.44 8.11 21.34
N THR A 91 2.57 8.77 22.12
CA THR A 91 1.53 8.13 22.91
C THR A 91 0.13 8.62 22.51
N LYS A 92 -0.90 8.08 23.13
CA LYS A 92 -2.29 8.55 22.92
C LYS A 92 -2.53 9.98 23.41
N ASP A 93 -1.65 10.48 24.29
CA ASP A 93 -1.74 11.85 24.81
C ASP A 93 -1.23 12.88 23.81
N ASP A 94 -0.44 12.45 22.83
CA ASP A 94 -0.04 13.29 21.70
C ASP A 94 -1.19 13.41 20.70
N LYS A 95 -1.47 14.65 20.29
CA LYS A 95 -2.52 14.86 19.28
C LYS A 95 -2.13 14.25 17.93
N PRO A 96 -3.07 13.63 17.20
CA PRO A 96 -2.86 13.09 15.85
C PRO A 96 -2.14 14.04 14.89
N GLN A 97 -2.49 15.32 14.92
CA GLN A 97 -1.88 16.35 14.08
C GLN A 97 -0.40 16.53 14.37
N VAL A 98 0.00 16.56 15.65
CA VAL A 98 1.41 16.74 16.05
C VAL A 98 2.30 15.65 15.48
N VAL A 99 1.80 14.40 15.46
CA VAL A 99 2.58 13.26 14.95
C VAL A 99 2.67 13.28 13.42
N LEU A 100 1.59 13.69 12.74
CA LEU A 100 1.64 13.90 11.29
C LEU A 100 2.58 15.05 10.91
N ASP A 101 2.56 16.15 11.65
CA ASP A 101 3.44 17.29 11.42
C ASP A 101 4.91 16.92 11.64
N ALA A 102 5.24 16.12 12.65
CA ALA A 102 6.60 15.65 12.89
C ALA A 102 7.16 14.84 11.70
N VAL A 103 6.34 13.96 11.12
CA VAL A 103 6.73 13.21 9.92
C VAL A 103 6.85 14.14 8.71
N ASN A 104 5.89 15.06 8.53
CA ASN A 104 5.89 16.01 7.41
C ASN A 104 7.13 16.93 7.44
N GLU A 105 7.50 17.46 8.59
CA GLU A 105 8.70 18.29 8.75
C GLU A 105 9.98 17.46 8.47
N ALA A 106 10.06 16.25 9.00
CA ALA A 106 11.19 15.37 8.73
C ALA A 106 11.35 15.08 7.22
N LEU A 107 10.24 14.87 6.51
CA LEU A 107 10.26 14.67 5.05
C LEU A 107 10.71 15.94 4.30
N LYS A 108 10.28 17.12 4.73
CA LYS A 108 10.75 18.40 4.17
C LYS A 108 12.24 18.60 4.37
N ASP A 109 12.72 18.35 5.59
CA ASP A 109 14.12 18.57 5.97
C ASP A 109 15.06 17.66 5.15
N VAL A 110 14.64 16.47 4.77
CA VAL A 110 15.41 15.58 3.88
C VAL A 110 15.18 15.82 2.39
N GLY A 111 14.47 16.90 2.04
CA GLY A 111 14.39 17.43 0.67
C GLY A 111 13.15 17.02 -0.13
N TYR A 112 12.15 16.37 0.47
CA TYR A 112 10.88 16.12 -0.21
C TYR A 112 10.02 17.39 -0.24
N THR A 113 9.64 17.85 -1.44
CA THR A 113 8.91 19.12 -1.64
C THR A 113 7.45 18.94 -2.05
N ALA A 114 7.11 17.85 -2.73
CA ALA A 114 5.75 17.58 -3.18
C ALA A 114 5.00 16.74 -2.14
N LEU A 115 4.69 17.35 -1.00
CA LEU A 115 4.04 16.74 0.14
C LEU A 115 2.58 17.19 0.28
N THR A 116 1.71 16.29 0.69
CA THR A 116 0.32 16.59 1.06
C THR A 116 -0.03 15.86 2.35
N ILE A 117 -0.43 16.60 3.38
CA ILE A 117 -0.97 16.01 4.60
C ILE A 117 -2.40 15.58 4.32
N ASN A 118 -2.63 14.28 4.41
CA ASN A 118 -3.93 13.66 4.32
C ASN A 118 -4.48 13.38 5.73
N ARG A 119 -5.70 12.89 5.79
CA ARG A 119 -6.38 12.55 7.06
C ARG A 119 -5.57 11.67 8.00
N ARG A 120 -4.73 10.75 7.45
CA ARG A 120 -4.00 9.73 8.23
C ARG A 120 -2.57 9.48 7.75
N SER A 121 -2.13 10.20 6.76
CA SER A 121 -0.83 9.98 6.10
C SER A 121 -0.26 11.27 5.54
N ILE A 122 1.02 11.25 5.23
CA ILE A 122 1.66 12.24 4.37
C ILE A 122 1.89 11.58 3.02
N ASN A 123 1.26 12.12 1.97
CA ASN A 123 1.54 11.70 0.61
C ASN A 123 2.77 12.41 0.07
N VAL A 124 3.70 11.63 -0.48
CA VAL A 124 4.95 12.07 -1.10
C VAL A 124 4.87 11.75 -2.58
N LYS A 125 4.78 12.78 -3.43
CA LYS A 125 4.73 12.61 -4.88
C LYS A 125 6.11 12.73 -5.49
N LEU A 126 6.57 11.64 -6.10
CA LEU A 126 7.75 11.63 -6.94
C LEU A 126 7.37 11.55 -8.41
N MET A 127 8.35 11.70 -9.29
CA MET A 127 8.11 11.63 -10.75
C MET A 127 7.52 10.27 -11.17
N LYS A 128 7.97 9.17 -10.57
CA LYS A 128 7.63 7.81 -10.96
C LYS A 128 6.82 7.02 -9.94
N VAL A 129 6.80 7.45 -8.68
CA VAL A 129 6.21 6.71 -7.55
C VAL A 129 5.52 7.69 -6.63
N ASP A 130 4.33 7.37 -6.20
CA ASP A 130 3.67 8.03 -5.07
C ASP A 130 3.88 7.16 -3.81
N MET A 131 4.11 7.79 -2.66
CA MET A 131 4.28 7.09 -1.38
C MET A 131 3.37 7.73 -0.33
N ASP A 132 2.70 6.90 0.45
CA ASP A 132 1.96 7.35 1.63
C ASP A 132 2.73 6.95 2.90
N VAL A 133 3.23 7.94 3.63
CA VAL A 133 3.88 7.72 4.92
C VAL A 133 2.83 7.84 6.02
N VAL A 134 2.54 6.73 6.67
CA VAL A 134 1.50 6.58 7.68
C VAL A 134 2.16 6.43 9.05
N PRO A 135 2.16 7.48 9.91
CA PRO A 135 2.61 7.31 11.27
C PRO A 135 1.64 6.44 12.07
N ILE A 136 2.18 5.61 12.94
CA ILE A 136 1.42 4.84 13.93
C ILE A 136 2.13 4.87 15.27
N ILE A 137 1.38 4.60 16.33
CA ILE A 137 1.90 4.41 17.67
C ILE A 137 1.52 3.02 18.20
N SER A 138 2.24 2.54 19.23
CA SER A 138 1.83 1.34 19.96
C SER A 138 0.70 1.70 20.93
N ASP A 139 -0.26 0.78 21.09
CA ASP A 139 -1.28 0.90 22.14
C ASP A 139 -0.80 0.42 23.52
N GLY A 140 0.43 -0.12 23.59
CA GLY A 140 1.03 -0.70 24.80
C GLY A 140 0.61 -2.15 25.07
N TYR A 141 -0.31 -2.72 24.29
CA TYR A 141 -0.87 -4.07 24.47
C TYR A 141 -0.58 -4.99 23.27
N GLY A 142 0.33 -4.59 22.40
CA GLY A 142 0.73 -5.38 21.23
C GLY A 142 -0.02 -5.05 19.94
N SER A 143 -0.92 -4.06 19.97
CA SER A 143 -1.61 -3.52 18.82
C SER A 143 -1.11 -2.12 18.46
N TYR A 144 -1.66 -1.55 17.39
CA TYR A 144 -1.26 -0.23 16.89
C TYR A 144 -2.45 0.70 16.75
N LEU A 145 -2.15 1.99 16.79
CA LEU A 145 -3.13 3.05 16.55
C LEU A 145 -2.65 3.95 15.42
N ILE A 146 -3.57 4.36 14.58
CA ILE A 146 -3.36 5.29 13.46
C ILE A 146 -4.00 6.63 13.77
N PRO A 147 -3.35 7.76 13.48
CA PRO A 147 -3.95 9.07 13.70
C PRO A 147 -5.10 9.33 12.74
N ASP A 148 -6.10 10.07 13.19
CA ASP A 148 -7.18 10.62 12.36
C ASP A 148 -7.37 12.10 12.69
N ILE A 149 -6.78 12.99 11.90
CA ILE A 149 -6.82 14.43 12.17
C ILE A 149 -8.20 15.07 11.94
N HIS A 150 -9.12 14.40 11.25
CA HIS A 150 -10.49 14.92 11.09
C HIS A 150 -11.37 14.63 12.32
N LEU A 151 -11.08 13.54 13.03
CA LEU A 151 -11.76 13.19 14.28
C LEU A 151 -11.00 13.69 15.52
N ASP A 152 -9.73 14.10 15.34
CA ASP A 152 -8.77 14.36 16.42
C ASP A 152 -8.64 13.17 17.39
N GLU A 153 -8.62 11.95 16.83
CA GLU A 153 -8.63 10.69 17.57
C GLU A 153 -7.59 9.69 17.03
N TRP A 154 -7.22 8.75 17.88
CA TRP A 154 -6.44 7.57 17.53
C TRP A 154 -7.36 6.38 17.27
N LEU A 155 -7.22 5.74 16.13
CA LEU A 155 -8.04 4.60 15.73
C LEU A 155 -7.23 3.31 15.72
N ALA A 156 -7.83 2.20 16.12
CA ALA A 156 -7.18 0.89 16.09
C ALA A 156 -6.81 0.50 14.64
N THR A 157 -5.61 -0.07 14.48
CA THR A 157 -5.10 -0.58 13.21
C THR A 157 -4.16 -1.77 13.42
N ASN A 158 -4.03 -2.62 12.40
CA ASN A 158 -3.09 -3.74 12.46
C ASN A 158 -2.44 -3.98 11.08
N PRO A 159 -1.53 -3.11 10.61
CA PRO A 159 -0.88 -3.27 9.30
C PRO A 159 -0.08 -4.59 9.13
N PRO A 160 0.66 -5.10 10.14
CA PRO A 160 1.27 -6.42 10.06
C PRO A 160 0.25 -7.54 9.87
N GLY A 161 -0.82 -7.56 10.69
CA GLY A 161 -1.86 -8.57 10.62
C GLY A 161 -2.57 -8.61 9.27
N HIS A 162 -2.79 -7.46 8.62
CA HIS A 162 -3.32 -7.42 7.25
C HIS A 162 -2.39 -8.10 6.23
N THR A 163 -1.08 -7.99 6.43
CA THR A 163 -0.09 -8.63 5.56
C THR A 163 -0.05 -10.14 5.79
N GLU A 164 -0.03 -10.55 7.05
CA GLU A 164 -0.02 -11.97 7.47
C GLU A 164 -1.29 -12.69 7.01
N TRP A 165 -2.46 -12.08 7.20
CA TRP A 165 -3.74 -12.56 6.71
C TRP A 165 -3.72 -12.81 5.19
N CYS A 166 -3.22 -11.85 4.39
CA CYS A 166 -3.11 -12.01 2.94
C CYS A 166 -2.15 -13.15 2.53
N VAL A 167 -1.06 -13.35 3.29
CA VAL A 167 -0.11 -14.43 3.05
C VAL A 167 -0.77 -15.78 3.33
N GLU A 168 -1.47 -15.89 4.46
CA GLU A 168 -2.14 -17.13 4.87
C GLU A 168 -3.24 -17.52 3.89
N LEU A 169 -4.11 -16.59 3.50
CA LEU A 169 -5.13 -16.85 2.48
C LEU A 169 -4.55 -17.29 1.15
N ASN A 170 -3.46 -16.66 0.71
CA ASN A 170 -2.81 -17.06 -0.54
C ASN A 170 -2.24 -18.47 -0.46
N LYS A 171 -1.75 -18.89 0.72
CA LYS A 171 -1.29 -20.26 0.98
C LYS A 171 -2.46 -21.25 0.94
N GLN A 172 -3.55 -20.96 1.65
CA GLN A 172 -4.77 -21.78 1.66
C GLN A 172 -5.38 -21.93 0.27
N ALA A 173 -5.33 -20.89 -0.55
CA ALA A 173 -5.80 -20.90 -1.94
C ALA A 173 -4.75 -21.43 -2.95
N ASN A 174 -3.71 -22.13 -2.50
CA ASN A 174 -2.64 -22.66 -3.36
C ASN A 174 -2.05 -21.60 -4.32
N GLY A 175 -1.82 -20.39 -3.82
CA GLY A 175 -1.24 -19.28 -4.59
C GLY A 175 -2.22 -18.50 -5.47
N ARG A 176 -3.50 -18.85 -5.48
CA ARG A 176 -4.51 -18.26 -6.39
C ARG A 176 -5.17 -16.98 -5.86
N PHE A 177 -5.08 -16.71 -4.56
CA PHE A 177 -5.73 -15.54 -3.95
C PHE A 177 -5.20 -14.21 -4.52
N LYS A 178 -3.88 -13.99 -4.52
CA LYS A 178 -3.29 -12.74 -5.02
C LYS A 178 -3.55 -12.49 -6.49
N PRO A 179 -3.39 -13.47 -7.40
CA PRO A 179 -3.84 -13.35 -8.79
C PRO A 179 -5.29 -12.93 -8.92
N LEU A 180 -6.21 -13.57 -8.19
CA LEU A 180 -7.63 -13.24 -8.23
C LEU A 180 -7.91 -11.79 -7.80
N VAL A 181 -7.28 -11.33 -6.72
CA VAL A 181 -7.38 -9.95 -6.27
C VAL A 181 -6.91 -8.96 -7.34
N LYS A 182 -5.82 -9.25 -8.05
CA LYS A 182 -5.32 -8.40 -9.14
C LYS A 182 -6.32 -8.34 -10.30
N LEU A 183 -6.88 -9.48 -10.70
CA LEU A 183 -7.90 -9.55 -11.73
C LEU A 183 -9.14 -8.73 -11.37
N PHE A 184 -9.63 -8.81 -10.13
CA PHE A 184 -10.75 -7.99 -9.66
C PHE A 184 -10.42 -6.50 -9.63
N LYS A 185 -9.22 -6.11 -9.19
CA LYS A 185 -8.79 -4.70 -9.20
C LYS A 185 -8.71 -4.16 -10.63
N TRP A 186 -8.15 -4.95 -11.54
CA TRP A 186 -8.07 -4.62 -12.96
C TRP A 186 -9.46 -4.51 -13.57
N TRP A 187 -10.30 -5.54 -13.42
CA TRP A 187 -11.66 -5.54 -13.94
C TRP A 187 -12.46 -4.33 -13.45
N ARG A 188 -12.38 -4.00 -12.17
CA ARG A 188 -13.04 -2.81 -11.61
C ARG A 188 -12.54 -1.54 -12.27
N ARG A 189 -11.23 -1.40 -12.45
CA ARG A 189 -10.64 -0.22 -13.09
C ARG A 189 -11.13 -0.02 -14.52
N GLU A 190 -11.22 -1.10 -15.29
CA GLU A 190 -11.61 -1.05 -16.71
C GLU A 190 -13.14 -0.84 -16.88
N ASN A 191 -13.96 -1.42 -15.99
CA ASN A 191 -15.41 -1.41 -16.15
C ASN A 191 -16.12 -0.39 -15.27
N LEU A 192 -15.51 0.08 -14.19
CA LEU A 192 -16.11 0.99 -13.21
C LEU A 192 -15.13 2.12 -12.83
N PRO A 193 -14.59 2.88 -13.79
CA PRO A 193 -13.54 3.86 -13.54
C PRO A 193 -13.98 4.99 -12.60
N ASP A 194 -15.25 5.36 -12.62
CA ASP A 194 -15.80 6.44 -11.79
C ASP A 194 -16.08 6.02 -10.34
N LEU A 195 -16.11 4.71 -10.06
CA LEU A 195 -16.34 4.20 -8.72
C LEU A 195 -15.08 4.23 -7.87
N LYS A 196 -14.98 5.22 -6.97
CA LYS A 196 -13.90 5.31 -5.98
C LYS A 196 -13.98 4.24 -4.88
N ARG A 197 -15.08 3.54 -4.74
CA ARG A 197 -15.34 2.49 -3.72
C ARG A 197 -15.93 1.24 -4.36
N PRO A 198 -15.73 0.05 -3.75
CA PRO A 198 -14.92 -0.21 -2.55
C PRO A 198 -13.42 0.00 -2.79
N LYS A 199 -12.69 0.38 -1.73
CA LYS A 199 -11.22 0.46 -1.79
C LYS A 199 -10.61 -0.92 -2.02
N GLY A 200 -9.38 -0.97 -2.54
CA GLY A 200 -8.69 -2.23 -2.87
C GLY A 200 -8.62 -3.24 -1.72
N PHE A 201 -8.51 -2.77 -0.47
CA PHE A 201 -8.53 -3.64 0.71
C PHE A 201 -9.89 -4.34 0.90
N ILE A 202 -11.00 -3.64 0.70
CA ILE A 202 -12.35 -4.24 0.80
C ILE A 202 -12.54 -5.29 -0.30
N LEU A 203 -12.03 -5.07 -1.51
CA LEU A 203 -12.03 -6.10 -2.56
C LEU A 203 -11.22 -7.33 -2.16
N GLU A 204 -10.11 -7.14 -1.44
CA GLU A 204 -9.33 -8.26 -0.91
C GLU A 204 -10.13 -9.04 0.14
N SER A 205 -10.91 -8.38 1.00
CA SER A 205 -11.73 -9.05 2.02
C SER A 205 -12.97 -9.76 1.45
N GLU A 206 -13.61 -9.19 0.43
CA GLU A 206 -14.81 -9.81 -0.20
C GLU A 206 -14.50 -11.13 -0.93
N VAL A 207 -13.30 -11.27 -1.47
CA VAL A 207 -12.87 -12.51 -2.13
C VAL A 207 -12.81 -13.69 -1.16
N THR A 208 -12.82 -13.45 0.16
CA THR A 208 -12.67 -14.48 1.20
C THR A 208 -13.99 -14.98 1.79
N HIS A 209 -15.09 -14.28 1.55
CA HIS A 209 -16.40 -14.61 2.13
C HIS A 209 -17.28 -15.51 1.23
N ARG A 210 -16.68 -16.07 0.17
CA ARG A 210 -17.32 -17.06 -0.71
C ARG A 210 -16.42 -18.30 -0.80
#